data_b3a3fad22df8bd9b70e695a91065938e
#
_entry.id   b3a3fad22df8bd9b70e695a91065938e
#
_cell.length_a   1.000
_cell.length_b   1.000
_cell.length_c   1.000
_cell.angle_alpha   90.00
_cell.angle_beta   90.00
_cell.angle_gamma   90.00
#
_symmetry.space_group_name_H-M   'P 1'
#
loop_
_entity.id
_entity.type
_entity.pdbx_description
1 polymer ?
#
loop_
_entity_poly.entity_id
_entity_poly.type
_entity_poly.pdbx_seq_one_letter_code
_entity_poly.pdbx_strand_id
1 'polypeptide(L)'
;MKQRLQDSIDLKMKYQTRSYNQLAFVNCLQGKCEEAIQNLSTAETILRENHEDEFDKRIIITYGNYAWVYYHKGQLTKAQSYLDKLERICQQFPDASRYTAMIPEVYGEKGWSLLNSGVQQYKEAMECFETALEQDPSNTDWIVGYAIVLSRLEQLSGVTESVDSSHSVKQWRRVLKLDPNDAEAMVQLALKLRVFEQYEEADTLVKQALEKSPGVPYVLRYAAKFYRCAGNIEKALKLLDKALKMSPNSAFLHHQKGACYQNKIKTLKKTRGSIDSGKIDKLINDCKDCFTKAFELKPSFIIAKLNYAHVCSINGEYREAEKIYNELLELENTCPENKQDIRFEVGLFEQNYKHSKSNAIKYLLEGFKIKYDSKSRNNCRTHLEKIAENPQQDIVAFCIRGIIHMLDGEECFEKILEIERGKIVTCSR
;
A
#
# COMPACT_ATOMS: atom_id res chain seq x y z
N MET A 1 -0.35 10.03 -0.78
CA MET A 1 -0.05 10.09 0.66
C MET A 1 -1.21 10.63 1.48
N LYS A 2 -1.69 11.88 1.30
CA LYS A 2 -2.77 12.53 2.09
C LYS A 2 -3.97 11.62 2.34
N GLN A 3 -4.56 11.07 1.27
CA GLN A 3 -5.75 10.20 1.38
C GLN A 3 -5.49 8.92 2.18
N ARG A 4 -4.30 8.32 2.06
CA ARG A 4 -3.93 7.13 2.85
C ARG A 4 -3.86 7.43 4.34
N LEU A 5 -3.34 8.60 4.70
CA LEU A 5 -3.27 9.04 6.09
C LEU A 5 -4.67 9.33 6.64
N GLN A 6 -5.53 9.98 5.85
CA GLN A 6 -6.92 10.22 6.22
C GLN A 6 -7.67 8.90 6.43
N ASP A 7 -7.52 7.93 5.52
CA ASP A 7 -8.12 6.59 5.66
C ASP A 7 -7.62 5.87 6.93
N SER A 8 -6.35 6.07 7.33
CA SER A 8 -5.79 5.52 8.56
C SER A 8 -6.47 6.09 9.81
N ILE A 9 -6.76 7.40 9.80
CA ILE A 9 -7.49 8.07 10.88
C ILE A 9 -8.96 7.60 10.90
N ASP A 10 -9.62 7.60 9.74
CA ASP A 10 -11.04 7.22 9.61
C ASP A 10 -11.29 5.75 10.00
N LEU A 11 -10.33 4.86 9.73
CA LEU A 11 -10.37 3.46 10.13
C LEU A 11 -9.99 3.21 11.60
N LYS A 12 -9.72 4.28 12.36
CA LYS A 12 -9.32 4.22 13.78
C LYS A 12 -8.18 3.23 14.03
N MET A 13 -7.14 3.31 13.20
CA MET A 13 -5.93 2.49 13.37
C MET A 13 -5.21 2.89 14.66
N LYS A 14 -4.48 1.96 15.27
CA LYS A 14 -3.54 2.27 16.35
C LYS A 14 -2.53 3.34 15.89
N TYR A 15 -1.97 4.08 16.84
CA TYR A 15 -0.88 5.05 16.58
C TYR A 15 -1.28 6.23 15.67
N GLN A 16 -2.43 6.84 15.94
CA GLN A 16 -2.99 7.95 15.13
C GLN A 16 -2.09 9.19 15.13
N THR A 17 -1.35 9.46 16.19
CA THR A 17 -0.42 10.62 16.31
C THR A 17 0.46 10.79 15.10
N ARG A 18 1.05 9.69 14.64
CA ARG A 18 1.88 9.63 13.45
C ARG A 18 1.14 10.03 12.19
N SER A 19 -0.10 9.57 12.02
CA SER A 19 -0.92 9.92 10.86
C SER A 19 -1.25 11.42 10.85
N TYR A 20 -1.51 12.02 12.00
CA TYR A 20 -1.74 13.46 12.12
C TYR A 20 -0.46 14.27 11.84
N ASN A 21 0.70 13.85 12.34
CA ASN A 21 1.98 14.51 12.04
C ASN A 21 2.29 14.51 10.54
N GLN A 22 2.16 13.36 9.88
CA GLN A 22 2.40 13.25 8.44
C GLN A 22 1.35 14.01 7.62
N LEU A 23 0.09 14.02 8.05
CA LEU A 23 -0.98 14.77 7.40
C LEU A 23 -0.75 16.28 7.53
N ALA A 24 -0.25 16.74 8.66
CA ALA A 24 0.12 18.14 8.88
C ALA A 24 1.22 18.58 7.90
N PHE A 25 2.27 17.76 7.75
CA PHE A 25 3.35 18.02 6.80
C PHE A 25 2.81 18.12 5.36
N VAL A 26 1.99 17.16 4.93
CA VAL A 26 1.38 17.15 3.58
C VAL A 26 0.46 18.35 3.38
N ASN A 27 -0.35 18.74 4.39
CA ASN A 27 -1.22 19.90 4.30
C ASN A 27 -0.41 21.20 4.17
N CYS A 28 0.70 21.33 4.90
CA CYS A 28 1.60 22.48 4.79
C CYS A 28 2.19 22.60 3.37
N LEU A 29 2.66 21.49 2.77
CA LEU A 29 3.14 21.47 1.39
C LEU A 29 2.06 21.88 0.36
N GLN A 30 0.78 21.72 0.69
CA GLN A 30 -0.36 22.14 -0.13
C GLN A 30 -0.82 23.58 0.16
N GLY A 31 -0.08 24.34 0.99
CA GLY A 31 -0.44 25.70 1.41
C GLY A 31 -1.55 25.77 2.47
N LYS A 32 -2.00 24.62 3.01
CA LYS A 32 -3.08 24.52 3.99
C LYS A 32 -2.55 24.54 5.43
N CYS A 33 -1.87 25.62 5.79
CA CYS A 33 -1.16 25.73 7.07
C CYS A 33 -2.08 25.67 8.29
N GLU A 34 -3.32 26.15 8.21
CA GLU A 34 -4.28 26.09 9.33
C GLU A 34 -4.71 24.65 9.60
N GLU A 35 -5.05 23.88 8.55
CA GLU A 35 -5.36 22.46 8.69
C GLU A 35 -4.14 21.70 9.26
N ALA A 36 -2.92 22.09 8.86
CA ALA A 36 -1.70 21.48 9.38
C ALA A 36 -1.54 21.74 10.88
N ILE A 37 -1.72 22.98 11.34
CA ILE A 37 -1.63 23.35 12.77
C ILE A 37 -2.69 22.60 13.58
N GLN A 38 -3.91 22.46 13.07
CA GLN A 38 -4.96 21.69 13.75
C GLN A 38 -4.61 20.22 13.90
N ASN A 39 -4.05 19.61 12.86
CA ASN A 39 -3.58 18.22 12.94
C ASN A 39 -2.46 18.06 13.97
N LEU A 40 -1.51 19.00 14.03
CA LEU A 40 -0.44 18.96 15.05
C LEU A 40 -0.98 19.13 16.46
N SER A 41 -1.98 20.00 16.66
CA SER A 41 -2.65 20.14 17.95
C SER A 41 -3.32 18.84 18.38
N THR A 42 -3.99 18.15 17.47
CA THR A 42 -4.57 16.83 17.75
C THR A 42 -3.50 15.80 18.10
N ALA A 43 -2.38 15.79 17.37
CA ALA A 43 -1.25 14.89 17.65
C ALA A 43 -0.66 15.15 19.05
N GLU A 44 -0.47 16.43 19.42
CA GLU A 44 0.04 16.81 20.74
C GLU A 44 -0.93 16.40 21.86
N THR A 45 -2.23 16.62 21.68
CA THR A 45 -3.26 16.20 22.66
C THR A 45 -3.21 14.68 22.88
N ILE A 46 -3.18 13.89 21.81
CA ILE A 46 -3.10 12.42 21.91
C ILE A 46 -1.84 12.00 22.68
N LEU A 47 -0.69 12.64 22.45
CA LEU A 47 0.55 12.33 23.16
C LEU A 47 0.46 12.64 24.64
N ARG A 48 -0.14 13.79 25.02
CA ARG A 48 -0.31 14.16 26.42
C ARG A 48 -1.25 13.22 27.17
N GLU A 49 -2.33 12.78 26.51
CA GLU A 49 -3.34 11.92 27.13
C GLU A 49 -2.90 10.47 27.26
N ASN A 50 -2.08 9.95 26.33
CA ASN A 50 -1.80 8.52 26.27
C ASN A 50 -0.32 8.15 26.55
N HIS A 51 0.61 9.12 26.59
CA HIS A 51 2.05 8.89 26.72
C HIS A 51 2.73 9.94 27.59
N GLU A 52 2.15 10.26 28.75
CA GLU A 52 2.67 11.30 29.64
C GLU A 52 4.12 11.05 30.07
N ASP A 53 4.45 9.81 30.44
CA ASP A 53 5.81 9.43 30.89
C ASP A 53 6.87 9.50 29.79
N GLU A 54 6.48 9.40 28.51
CA GLU A 54 7.38 9.43 27.36
C GLU A 54 7.17 10.67 26.48
N PHE A 55 6.43 11.64 26.99
CA PHE A 55 5.99 12.79 26.22
C PHE A 55 7.15 13.51 25.54
N ASP A 56 8.21 13.82 26.27
CA ASP A 56 9.37 14.55 25.76
C ASP A 56 10.07 13.85 24.59
N LYS A 57 10.16 12.51 24.62
CA LYS A 57 10.74 11.74 23.52
C LYS A 57 9.85 11.76 22.27
N ARG A 58 8.55 11.58 22.47
CA ARG A 58 7.56 11.43 21.38
C ARG A 58 7.14 12.75 20.74
N ILE A 59 7.25 13.88 21.47
CA ILE A 59 6.82 15.20 21.00
C ILE A 59 7.80 15.86 20.03
N ILE A 60 9.05 15.38 19.97
CA ILE A 60 10.15 15.97 19.15
C ILE A 60 9.68 16.19 17.70
N ILE A 61 9.10 15.17 17.07
CA ILE A 61 8.65 15.25 15.68
C ILE A 61 7.49 16.25 15.53
N THR A 62 6.55 16.28 16.48
CA THR A 62 5.41 17.18 16.45
C THR A 62 5.88 18.65 16.58
N TYR A 63 6.81 18.94 17.49
CA TYR A 63 7.36 20.29 17.64
C TYR A 63 8.21 20.72 16.44
N GLY A 64 8.96 19.78 15.83
CA GLY A 64 9.67 20.03 14.58
C GLY A 64 8.70 20.42 13.45
N ASN A 65 7.60 19.68 13.33
CA ASN A 65 6.56 20.00 12.35
C ASN A 65 5.86 21.34 12.63
N TYR A 66 5.60 21.70 13.89
CA TYR A 66 5.08 23.03 14.24
C TYR A 66 6.05 24.15 13.83
N ALA A 67 7.36 23.99 14.14
CA ALA A 67 8.36 24.98 13.74
C ALA A 67 8.40 25.15 12.22
N TRP A 68 8.36 24.05 11.48
CA TRP A 68 8.28 24.03 10.03
C TRP A 68 7.04 24.72 9.47
N VAL A 69 5.84 24.40 9.97
CA VAL A 69 4.58 24.98 9.51
C VAL A 69 4.53 26.48 9.81
N TYR A 70 4.94 26.92 11.01
CA TYR A 70 4.96 28.34 11.36
C TYR A 70 6.01 29.12 10.56
N TYR A 71 7.15 28.52 10.23
CA TYR A 71 8.14 29.11 9.33
C TYR A 71 7.55 29.37 7.95
N HIS A 72 6.92 28.38 7.33
CA HIS A 72 6.28 28.54 6.02
C HIS A 72 5.10 29.49 6.03
N LYS A 73 4.45 29.68 7.16
CA LYS A 73 3.39 30.67 7.37
C LYS A 73 3.93 32.11 7.59
N GLY A 74 5.24 32.30 7.68
CA GLY A 74 5.88 33.60 7.99
C GLY A 74 5.77 34.03 9.45
N GLN A 75 5.32 33.14 10.36
CA GLN A 75 5.19 33.43 11.79
C GLN A 75 6.49 33.04 12.54
N LEU A 76 7.58 33.77 12.26
CA LEU A 76 8.93 33.42 12.71
C LEU A 76 9.06 33.36 14.23
N THR A 77 8.40 34.23 14.98
CA THR A 77 8.42 34.20 16.46
C THR A 77 7.85 32.91 17.02
N LYS A 78 6.76 32.40 16.42
CA LYS A 78 6.18 31.12 16.83
C LYS A 78 7.07 29.94 16.41
N ALA A 79 7.63 29.99 15.20
CA ALA A 79 8.59 28.98 14.75
C ALA A 79 9.78 28.88 15.73
N GLN A 80 10.35 30.04 16.12
CA GLN A 80 11.44 30.07 17.09
C GLN A 80 11.03 29.51 18.45
N SER A 81 9.83 29.83 18.94
CA SER A 81 9.34 29.30 20.23
C SER A 81 9.30 27.75 20.24
N TYR A 82 8.93 27.12 19.11
CA TYR A 82 8.96 25.66 19.00
C TYR A 82 10.38 25.10 18.88
N LEU A 83 11.28 25.81 18.19
CA LEU A 83 12.71 25.45 18.17
C LEU A 83 13.34 25.53 19.57
N ASP A 84 12.99 26.55 20.37
CA ASP A 84 13.47 26.69 21.75
C ASP A 84 12.94 25.56 22.67
N LYS A 85 11.71 25.07 22.42
CA LYS A 85 11.18 23.89 23.10
C LYS A 85 11.94 22.63 22.70
N LEU A 86 12.22 22.45 21.40
CA LEU A 86 13.01 21.33 20.90
C LEU A 86 14.42 21.30 21.48
N GLU A 87 15.10 22.45 21.48
CA GLU A 87 16.45 22.56 22.02
C GLU A 87 16.48 22.13 23.50
N ARG A 88 15.53 22.59 24.31
CA ARG A 88 15.43 22.18 25.73
C ARG A 88 15.20 20.68 25.90
N ILE A 89 14.39 20.06 25.05
CA ILE A 89 14.13 18.61 25.09
C ILE A 89 15.37 17.86 24.63
N CYS A 90 15.99 18.26 23.51
CA CYS A 90 17.16 17.56 22.96
C CYS A 90 18.36 17.61 23.92
N GLN A 91 18.55 18.69 24.71
CA GLN A 91 19.60 18.79 25.71
C GLN A 91 19.54 17.70 26.80
N GLN A 92 18.43 17.00 26.95
CA GLN A 92 18.27 15.91 27.91
C GLN A 92 18.85 14.58 27.40
N PHE A 93 19.17 14.48 26.10
CA PHE A 93 19.66 13.25 25.49
C PHE A 93 21.16 13.35 25.19
N PRO A 94 21.95 12.29 25.48
CA PRO A 94 23.35 12.23 25.07
C PRO A 94 23.43 12.22 23.52
N ASP A 95 24.48 12.82 23.00
CA ASP A 95 24.78 12.89 21.55
C ASP A 95 23.68 13.55 20.68
N ALA A 96 22.75 14.27 21.29
CA ALA A 96 21.75 15.03 20.56
C ALA A 96 22.37 16.26 19.87
N SER A 97 21.91 16.57 18.68
CA SER A 97 22.15 17.86 18.06
C SER A 97 21.15 18.88 18.58
N ARG A 98 21.33 20.16 18.21
CA ARG A 98 20.54 21.28 18.76
C ARG A 98 19.01 21.06 18.67
N TYR A 99 18.53 20.42 17.60
CA TYR A 99 17.10 20.29 17.33
C TYR A 99 16.64 18.86 17.02
N THR A 100 17.50 17.88 17.19
CA THR A 100 17.18 16.46 17.00
C THR A 100 18.01 15.56 17.92
N ALA A 101 17.42 14.45 18.29
CA ALA A 101 18.09 13.40 19.07
C ALA A 101 18.09 12.10 18.28
N MET A 102 19.20 11.38 18.34
CA MET A 102 19.35 10.07 17.69
C MET A 102 18.77 8.97 18.59
N ILE A 103 17.49 9.09 18.92
CA ILE A 103 16.76 8.19 19.81
C ILE A 103 15.84 7.26 19.01
N PRO A 104 15.45 6.10 19.57
CA PRO A 104 14.62 5.11 18.88
C PRO A 104 13.31 5.67 18.35
N GLU A 105 12.68 6.59 19.09
CA GLU A 105 11.41 7.21 18.70
C GLU A 105 11.54 8.01 17.40
N VAL A 106 12.66 8.72 17.20
CA VAL A 106 12.93 9.47 15.97
C VAL A 106 13.16 8.51 14.79
N TYR A 107 13.92 7.44 15.00
CA TYR A 107 14.11 6.41 13.97
C TYR A 107 12.80 5.70 13.63
N GLY A 108 11.99 5.35 14.61
CA GLY A 108 10.67 4.73 14.40
C GLY A 108 9.75 5.62 13.56
N GLU A 109 9.63 6.91 13.88
CA GLU A 109 8.83 7.86 13.11
C GLU A 109 9.39 8.07 11.68
N LYS A 110 10.71 8.13 11.52
CA LYS A 110 11.36 8.16 10.21
C LYS A 110 11.01 6.92 9.40
N GLY A 111 11.12 5.72 9.99
CA GLY A 111 10.77 4.45 9.36
C GLY A 111 9.33 4.43 8.85
N TRP A 112 8.39 4.89 9.65
CA TRP A 112 7.00 5.00 9.27
C TRP A 112 6.75 6.04 8.15
N SER A 113 7.44 7.17 8.17
CA SER A 113 7.33 8.18 7.12
C SER A 113 7.82 7.65 5.78
N LEU A 114 8.96 6.96 5.77
CA LEU A 114 9.54 6.32 4.61
C LEU A 114 8.62 5.19 4.08
N LEU A 115 8.08 4.34 4.96
CA LEU A 115 7.14 3.28 4.61
C LEU A 115 5.88 3.82 3.91
N ASN A 116 5.41 5.00 4.29
CA ASN A 116 4.26 5.67 3.68
C ASN A 116 4.61 6.43 2.40
N SER A 117 5.89 6.74 2.16
CA SER A 117 6.36 7.48 0.99
C SER A 117 6.42 6.65 -0.29
N GLY A 118 6.54 5.32 -0.17
CA GLY A 118 6.45 4.41 -1.32
C GLY A 118 7.57 3.39 -1.39
N VAL A 119 7.53 2.57 -2.43
CA VAL A 119 8.38 1.37 -2.59
C VAL A 119 9.89 1.69 -2.59
N GLN A 120 10.29 2.81 -3.19
CA GLN A 120 11.70 3.21 -3.25
C GLN A 120 12.33 3.43 -1.87
N GLN A 121 11.50 3.70 -0.85
CA GLN A 121 11.94 4.00 0.50
C GLN A 121 11.86 2.78 1.44
N TYR A 122 11.42 1.61 0.96
CA TYR A 122 11.20 0.45 1.85
C TYR A 122 12.48 -0.08 2.48
N LYS A 123 13.62 -0.07 1.77
CA LYS A 123 14.90 -0.50 2.35
C LYS A 123 15.34 0.42 3.47
N GLU A 124 15.32 1.74 3.24
CA GLU A 124 15.66 2.72 4.27
C GLU A 124 14.66 2.70 5.45
N ALA A 125 13.37 2.48 5.18
CA ALA A 125 12.36 2.28 6.23
C ALA A 125 12.68 1.05 7.09
N MET A 126 13.11 -0.04 6.48
CA MET A 126 13.53 -1.26 7.16
C MET A 126 14.70 -0.99 8.11
N GLU A 127 15.76 -0.36 7.61
CA GLU A 127 16.94 0.01 8.40
C GLU A 127 16.59 0.91 9.58
N CYS A 128 15.69 1.88 9.40
CA CYS A 128 15.22 2.73 10.49
C CYS A 128 14.50 1.95 11.59
N PHE A 129 13.66 0.98 11.23
CA PHE A 129 13.01 0.12 12.23
C PHE A 129 13.99 -0.82 12.92
N GLU A 130 14.98 -1.35 12.22
CA GLU A 130 16.05 -2.16 12.79
C GLU A 130 16.81 -1.37 13.85
N THR A 131 17.28 -0.15 13.50
CA THR A 131 17.98 0.73 14.44
C THR A 131 17.13 1.07 15.67
N ALA A 132 15.85 1.34 15.49
CA ALA A 132 14.95 1.59 16.62
C ALA A 132 14.80 0.35 17.52
N LEU A 133 14.66 -0.83 16.92
CA LEU A 133 14.46 -2.11 17.62
C LEU A 133 15.75 -2.66 18.28
N GLU A 134 16.94 -2.19 17.91
CA GLU A 134 18.19 -2.49 18.60
C GLU A 134 18.18 -1.91 20.02
N GLN A 135 17.58 -0.74 20.22
CA GLN A 135 17.52 -0.06 21.52
C GLN A 135 16.30 -0.45 22.35
N ASP A 136 15.12 -0.66 21.71
CA ASP A 136 13.91 -1.17 22.36
C ASP A 136 13.33 -2.35 21.56
N PRO A 137 13.84 -3.57 21.80
CA PRO A 137 13.39 -4.77 21.09
C PRO A 137 11.92 -5.14 21.33
N SER A 138 11.28 -4.60 22.36
CA SER A 138 9.92 -4.95 22.76
C SER A 138 8.86 -4.01 22.21
N ASN A 139 9.23 -2.96 21.53
CA ASN A 139 8.32 -1.95 21.01
C ASN A 139 7.43 -2.51 19.89
N THR A 140 6.18 -2.79 20.23
CA THR A 140 5.22 -3.40 19.30
C THR A 140 4.91 -2.54 18.08
N ASP A 141 4.91 -1.20 18.21
CA ASP A 141 4.68 -0.29 17.08
C ASP A 141 5.77 -0.43 16.01
N TRP A 142 7.04 -0.47 16.43
CA TRP A 142 8.15 -0.61 15.48
C TRP A 142 8.26 -2.02 14.91
N ILE A 143 7.94 -3.06 15.71
CA ILE A 143 7.85 -4.44 15.19
C ILE A 143 6.75 -4.53 14.11
N VAL A 144 5.59 -3.89 14.32
CA VAL A 144 4.51 -3.82 13.31
C VAL A 144 4.98 -3.11 12.04
N GLY A 145 5.65 -1.95 12.17
CA GLY A 145 6.22 -1.23 11.03
C GLY A 145 7.22 -2.08 10.25
N TYR A 146 8.12 -2.74 10.98
CA TYR A 146 9.11 -3.65 10.43
C TYR A 146 8.47 -4.86 9.73
N ALA A 147 7.46 -5.48 10.34
CA ALA A 147 6.71 -6.58 9.73
C ALA A 147 6.00 -6.18 8.43
N ILE A 148 5.43 -4.96 8.38
CA ILE A 148 4.78 -4.44 7.18
C ILE A 148 5.80 -4.21 6.06
N VAL A 149 6.93 -3.57 6.33
CA VAL A 149 7.94 -3.30 5.30
C VAL A 149 8.54 -4.58 4.77
N LEU A 150 8.85 -5.55 5.64
CA LEU A 150 9.31 -6.88 5.24
C LEU A 150 8.28 -7.61 4.36
N SER A 151 6.99 -7.57 4.76
CA SER A 151 5.91 -8.18 3.96
C SER A 151 5.82 -7.60 2.55
N ARG A 152 6.09 -6.30 2.40
CA ARG A 152 6.09 -5.61 1.10
C ARG A 152 7.33 -5.94 0.28
N LEU A 153 8.51 -5.97 0.91
CA LEU A 153 9.76 -6.36 0.24
C LEU A 153 9.71 -7.82 -0.23
N GLU A 154 9.22 -8.75 0.60
CA GLU A 154 9.02 -10.15 0.22
C GLU A 154 8.03 -10.29 -0.95
N GLN A 155 6.97 -9.46 -0.99
CA GLN A 155 6.02 -9.46 -2.11
C GLN A 155 6.65 -8.95 -3.41
N LEU A 156 7.57 -7.98 -3.33
CA LEU A 156 8.25 -7.42 -4.50
C LEU A 156 9.31 -8.38 -5.05
N SER A 157 10.09 -9.02 -4.17
CA SER A 157 11.14 -9.96 -4.59
C SER A 157 10.57 -11.25 -5.20
N GLY A 158 9.33 -11.61 -4.85
CA GLY A 158 8.74 -12.88 -5.25
C GLY A 158 9.41 -14.13 -4.63
N VAL A 159 10.43 -13.93 -3.80
CA VAL A 159 11.25 -14.98 -3.19
C VAL A 159 10.83 -15.16 -1.74
N THR A 160 9.86 -16.05 -1.51
CA THR A 160 9.59 -16.59 -0.18
C THR A 160 9.30 -18.08 -0.35
N GLU A 161 10.30 -18.90 -0.06
CA GLU A 161 10.22 -20.33 -0.31
C GLU A 161 9.37 -21.08 0.71
N SER A 162 9.32 -20.62 1.96
CA SER A 162 8.55 -21.26 3.04
C SER A 162 8.09 -20.27 4.12
N VAL A 163 7.15 -20.71 4.95
CA VAL A 163 6.70 -19.95 6.15
C VAL A 163 7.87 -19.66 7.09
N ASP A 164 8.75 -20.65 7.28
CA ASP A 164 9.88 -20.52 8.22
C ASP A 164 10.99 -19.60 7.74
N SER A 165 11.14 -19.44 6.43
CA SER A 165 12.08 -18.49 5.84
C SER A 165 11.55 -17.05 5.83
N SER A 166 10.23 -16.84 5.93
CA SER A 166 9.62 -15.51 5.90
C SER A 166 9.96 -14.68 7.14
N HIS A 167 10.73 -13.62 6.93
CA HIS A 167 11.06 -12.66 7.98
C HIS A 167 9.82 -11.91 8.47
N SER A 168 8.89 -11.57 7.58
CA SER A 168 7.66 -10.90 7.96
C SER A 168 6.76 -11.77 8.85
N VAL A 169 6.64 -13.07 8.58
CA VAL A 169 5.89 -14.01 9.45
C VAL A 169 6.50 -14.06 10.85
N LYS A 170 7.83 -14.11 10.94
CA LYS A 170 8.55 -14.10 12.23
C LYS A 170 8.21 -12.85 13.04
N GLN A 171 8.20 -11.67 12.40
CA GLN A 171 7.87 -10.43 13.11
C GLN A 171 6.39 -10.35 13.50
N TRP A 172 5.44 -10.78 12.66
CA TRP A 172 4.03 -10.84 13.04
C TRP A 172 3.78 -11.79 14.22
N ARG A 173 4.44 -12.97 14.24
CA ARG A 173 4.39 -13.89 15.37
C ARG A 173 5.01 -13.28 16.63
N ARG A 174 6.07 -12.45 16.49
CA ARG A 174 6.67 -11.70 17.60
C ARG A 174 5.70 -10.68 18.18
N VAL A 175 4.95 -9.93 17.36
CA VAL A 175 3.88 -9.03 17.83
C VAL A 175 2.88 -9.80 18.69
N LEU A 176 2.38 -10.93 18.18
CA LEU A 176 1.38 -11.75 18.89
C LEU A 176 1.93 -12.44 20.15
N LYS A 177 3.24 -12.66 20.25
CA LYS A 177 3.88 -13.14 21.48
C LYS A 177 3.93 -12.05 22.56
N LEU A 178 4.09 -10.79 22.17
CA LEU A 178 4.10 -9.64 23.09
C LEU A 178 2.67 -9.18 23.46
N ASP A 179 1.79 -9.12 22.46
CA ASP A 179 0.36 -8.81 22.64
C ASP A 179 -0.52 -9.88 21.98
N PRO A 180 -0.88 -10.94 22.71
CA PRO A 180 -1.75 -12.02 22.19
C PRO A 180 -3.18 -11.57 21.83
N ASN A 181 -3.53 -10.31 22.11
CA ASN A 181 -4.85 -9.75 21.83
C ASN A 181 -4.85 -8.78 20.65
N ASP A 182 -3.71 -8.56 20.01
CA ASP A 182 -3.61 -7.67 18.85
C ASP A 182 -4.36 -8.23 17.62
N ALA A 183 -5.62 -7.84 17.48
CA ALA A 183 -6.48 -8.27 16.38
C ALA A 183 -5.99 -7.76 15.00
N GLU A 184 -5.30 -6.62 14.95
CA GLU A 184 -4.74 -6.09 13.71
C GLU A 184 -3.56 -6.96 13.24
N ALA A 185 -2.68 -7.35 14.15
CA ALA A 185 -1.59 -8.28 13.85
C ALA A 185 -2.10 -9.67 13.44
N MET A 186 -3.16 -10.18 14.10
CA MET A 186 -3.78 -11.46 13.73
C MET A 186 -4.26 -11.49 12.28
N VAL A 187 -4.97 -10.46 11.82
CA VAL A 187 -5.48 -10.44 10.43
C VAL A 187 -4.36 -10.25 9.42
N GLN A 188 -3.28 -9.55 9.77
CA GLN A 188 -2.11 -9.40 8.89
C GLN A 188 -1.32 -10.71 8.78
N LEU A 189 -1.07 -11.38 9.90
CA LEU A 189 -0.44 -12.70 9.91
C LEU A 189 -1.26 -13.72 9.11
N ALA A 190 -2.58 -13.75 9.32
CA ALA A 190 -3.46 -14.65 8.58
C ALA A 190 -3.40 -14.44 7.07
N LEU A 191 -3.35 -13.18 6.60
CA LEU A 191 -3.19 -12.87 5.18
C LEU A 191 -1.83 -13.35 4.63
N LYS A 192 -0.79 -13.29 5.45
CA LYS A 192 0.55 -13.76 5.06
C LYS A 192 0.60 -15.30 5.05
N LEU A 193 0.09 -15.97 6.08
CA LEU A 193 0.00 -17.43 6.17
C LEU A 193 -0.80 -18.05 5.01
N ARG A 194 -1.85 -17.36 4.56
CA ARG A 194 -2.60 -17.79 3.38
C ARG A 194 -1.74 -17.88 2.11
N VAL A 195 -0.73 -17.01 1.96
CA VAL A 195 0.18 -17.05 0.81
C VAL A 195 1.01 -18.35 0.82
N PHE A 196 1.28 -18.87 2.02
CA PHE A 196 1.98 -20.13 2.25
C PHE A 196 1.03 -21.33 2.44
N GLU A 197 -0.24 -21.20 2.06
CA GLU A 197 -1.26 -22.24 2.12
C GLU A 197 -1.55 -22.79 3.54
N GLN A 198 -1.18 -22.04 4.59
CA GLN A 198 -1.45 -22.37 5.99
C GLN A 198 -2.88 -21.92 6.35
N TYR A 199 -3.87 -22.52 5.72
CA TYR A 199 -5.25 -22.03 5.76
C TYR A 199 -5.92 -22.21 7.13
N GLU A 200 -5.62 -23.29 7.87
CA GLU A 200 -6.24 -23.59 9.18
C GLU A 200 -5.80 -22.59 10.26
N GLU A 201 -4.48 -22.36 10.38
CA GLU A 201 -3.93 -21.35 11.29
C GLU A 201 -4.46 -19.96 10.93
N ALA A 202 -4.47 -19.63 9.65
CA ALA A 202 -4.94 -18.34 9.16
C ALA A 202 -6.44 -18.10 9.48
N ASP A 203 -7.33 -19.08 9.25
CA ASP A 203 -8.77 -18.96 9.55
C ASP A 203 -9.02 -18.84 11.07
N THR A 204 -8.26 -19.57 11.88
CA THR A 204 -8.31 -19.47 13.34
C THR A 204 -7.95 -18.07 13.82
N LEU A 205 -6.86 -17.49 13.32
CA LEU A 205 -6.45 -16.11 13.65
C LEU A 205 -7.50 -15.08 13.24
N VAL A 206 -8.11 -15.22 12.05
CA VAL A 206 -9.16 -14.29 11.60
C VAL A 206 -10.40 -14.39 12.49
N LYS A 207 -10.80 -15.59 12.92
CA LYS A 207 -11.93 -15.79 13.86
C LYS A 207 -11.63 -15.12 15.19
N GLN A 208 -10.47 -15.37 15.78
CA GLN A 208 -10.03 -14.75 17.03
C GLN A 208 -9.99 -13.21 16.93
N ALA A 209 -9.46 -12.67 15.84
CA ALA A 209 -9.43 -11.23 15.61
C ALA A 209 -10.83 -10.61 15.59
N LEU A 210 -11.79 -11.27 14.94
CA LEU A 210 -13.19 -10.82 14.86
C LEU A 210 -13.93 -10.93 16.20
N GLU A 211 -13.58 -11.90 17.04
CA GLU A 211 -14.11 -12.05 18.38
C GLU A 211 -13.57 -10.96 19.32
N LYS A 212 -12.25 -10.71 19.27
CA LYS A 212 -11.60 -9.70 20.12
C LYS A 212 -11.94 -8.26 19.72
N SER A 213 -12.09 -8.00 18.43
CA SER A 213 -12.31 -6.65 17.90
C SER A 213 -13.43 -6.62 16.84
N PRO A 214 -14.69 -6.92 17.22
CA PRO A 214 -15.79 -7.10 16.29
C PRO A 214 -16.26 -5.80 15.61
N GLY A 215 -15.82 -4.64 16.14
CA GLY A 215 -16.23 -3.31 15.69
C GLY A 215 -15.11 -2.46 15.10
N VAL A 216 -13.89 -2.99 14.94
CA VAL A 216 -12.76 -2.22 14.40
C VAL A 216 -12.78 -2.30 12.87
N PRO A 217 -12.98 -1.18 12.14
CA PRO A 217 -13.08 -1.19 10.67
C PRO A 217 -11.85 -1.76 9.97
N TYR A 218 -10.66 -1.55 10.53
CA TYR A 218 -9.42 -2.13 10.03
C TYR A 218 -9.46 -3.67 10.06
N VAL A 219 -9.83 -4.26 11.20
CA VAL A 219 -9.95 -5.72 11.37
C VAL A 219 -11.00 -6.29 10.43
N LEU A 220 -12.18 -5.68 10.36
CA LEU A 220 -13.25 -6.08 9.45
C LEU A 220 -12.81 -6.07 7.99
N ARG A 221 -12.08 -5.04 7.57
CA ARG A 221 -11.56 -4.89 6.20
C ARG A 221 -10.60 -6.01 5.84
N TYR A 222 -9.63 -6.31 6.69
CA TYR A 222 -8.61 -7.33 6.40
C TYR A 222 -9.16 -8.75 6.54
N ALA A 223 -10.06 -8.99 7.49
CA ALA A 223 -10.82 -10.24 7.57
C ALA A 223 -11.68 -10.46 6.32
N ALA A 224 -12.35 -9.42 5.82
CA ALA A 224 -13.09 -9.50 4.55
C ALA A 224 -12.17 -9.81 3.36
N LYS A 225 -10.97 -9.19 3.31
CA LYS A 225 -9.96 -9.51 2.28
C LYS A 225 -9.54 -10.98 2.36
N PHE A 226 -9.33 -11.51 3.57
CA PHE A 226 -9.01 -12.93 3.76
C PHE A 226 -10.12 -13.82 3.21
N TYR A 227 -11.38 -13.64 3.64
CA TYR A 227 -12.50 -14.46 3.18
C TYR A 227 -12.77 -14.32 1.69
N ARG A 228 -12.62 -13.13 1.10
CA ARG A 228 -12.70 -12.94 -0.35
C ARG A 228 -11.65 -13.76 -1.10
N CYS A 229 -10.42 -13.77 -0.62
CA CYS A 229 -9.34 -14.55 -1.22
C CYS A 229 -9.47 -16.06 -0.98
N ALA A 230 -10.15 -16.47 0.10
CA ALA A 230 -10.51 -17.86 0.39
C ALA A 230 -11.80 -18.33 -0.33
N GLY A 231 -12.41 -17.47 -1.18
CA GLY A 231 -13.63 -17.80 -1.94
C GLY A 231 -14.93 -17.62 -1.16
N ASN A 232 -14.90 -17.29 0.13
CA ASN A 232 -16.11 -17.05 0.93
C ASN A 232 -16.61 -15.60 0.76
N ILE A 233 -17.16 -15.32 -0.41
CA ILE A 233 -17.56 -13.97 -0.81
C ILE A 233 -18.71 -13.43 0.05
N GLU A 234 -19.67 -14.28 0.45
CA GLU A 234 -20.81 -13.85 1.25
C GLU A 234 -20.37 -13.36 2.65
N LYS A 235 -19.44 -14.07 3.29
CA LYS A 235 -18.87 -13.66 4.56
C LYS A 235 -18.07 -12.36 4.42
N ALA A 236 -17.31 -12.24 3.35
CA ALA A 236 -16.57 -11.01 3.05
C ALA A 236 -17.50 -9.80 2.91
N LEU A 237 -18.60 -9.93 2.14
CA LEU A 237 -19.59 -8.85 1.94
C LEU A 237 -20.23 -8.43 3.28
N LYS A 238 -20.66 -9.40 4.11
CA LYS A 238 -21.24 -9.09 5.44
C LYS A 238 -20.28 -8.27 6.33
N LEU A 239 -18.98 -8.60 6.32
CA LEU A 239 -17.97 -7.86 7.08
C LEU A 239 -17.75 -6.45 6.51
N LEU A 240 -17.73 -6.30 5.18
CA LEU A 240 -17.59 -5.00 4.53
C LEU A 240 -18.81 -4.11 4.77
N ASP A 241 -20.02 -4.67 4.74
CA ASP A 241 -21.24 -3.92 5.06
C ASP A 241 -21.23 -3.43 6.52
N LYS A 242 -20.73 -4.25 7.45
CA LYS A 242 -20.55 -3.83 8.85
C LYS A 242 -19.50 -2.70 8.95
N ALA A 243 -18.37 -2.81 8.24
CA ALA A 243 -17.33 -1.80 8.26
C ALA A 243 -17.82 -0.48 7.62
N LEU A 244 -18.59 -0.54 6.52
CA LEU A 244 -19.14 0.64 5.83
C LEU A 244 -20.18 1.39 6.66
N LYS A 245 -20.92 0.72 7.55
CA LYS A 245 -21.81 1.41 8.53
C LYS A 245 -21.02 2.30 9.47
N MET A 246 -19.78 1.96 9.77
CA MET A 246 -18.92 2.72 10.69
C MET A 246 -18.07 3.76 9.95
N SER A 247 -17.67 3.47 8.73
CA SER A 247 -16.82 4.33 7.90
C SER A 247 -17.39 4.43 6.47
N PRO A 248 -18.53 5.12 6.28
CA PRO A 248 -19.26 5.14 5.01
C PRO A 248 -18.51 5.82 3.87
N ASN A 249 -17.59 6.72 4.19
CA ASN A 249 -16.79 7.46 3.22
C ASN A 249 -15.40 6.84 2.93
N SER A 250 -15.18 5.59 3.31
CA SER A 250 -13.93 4.90 3.02
C SER A 250 -13.89 4.38 1.59
N ALA A 251 -13.12 5.04 0.74
CA ALA A 251 -12.87 4.60 -0.65
C ALA A 251 -12.37 3.15 -0.72
N PHE A 252 -11.53 2.75 0.23
CA PHE A 252 -10.99 1.38 0.27
C PHE A 252 -12.04 0.32 0.60
N LEU A 253 -13.00 0.61 1.49
CA LEU A 253 -14.07 -0.33 1.80
C LEU A 253 -14.99 -0.54 0.61
N HIS A 254 -15.36 0.56 -0.07
CA HIS A 254 -16.15 0.48 -1.31
C HIS A 254 -15.41 -0.31 -2.39
N HIS A 255 -14.12 -0.04 -2.61
CA HIS A 255 -13.31 -0.82 -3.56
C HIS A 255 -13.25 -2.32 -3.20
N GLN A 256 -13.06 -2.69 -1.93
CA GLN A 256 -13.04 -4.10 -1.52
C GLN A 256 -14.41 -4.78 -1.73
N LYS A 257 -15.51 -4.05 -1.52
CA LYS A 257 -16.87 -4.55 -1.80
C LYS A 257 -17.06 -4.78 -3.30
N GLY A 258 -16.65 -3.84 -4.15
CA GLY A 258 -16.64 -4.00 -5.59
C GLY A 258 -15.83 -5.21 -6.04
N ALA A 259 -14.63 -5.42 -5.46
CA ALA A 259 -13.80 -6.59 -5.74
C ALA A 259 -14.46 -7.93 -5.33
N CYS A 260 -15.28 -7.95 -4.28
CA CYS A 260 -16.10 -9.12 -3.93
C CYS A 260 -17.15 -9.42 -5.02
N TYR A 261 -17.89 -8.41 -5.47
CA TYR A 261 -18.86 -8.57 -6.56
C TYR A 261 -18.17 -9.00 -7.86
N GLN A 262 -17.02 -8.42 -8.22
CA GLN A 262 -16.24 -8.82 -9.39
C GLN A 262 -15.84 -10.30 -9.34
N ASN A 263 -15.40 -10.81 -8.17
CA ASN A 263 -15.09 -12.22 -8.00
C ASN A 263 -16.36 -13.10 -8.18
N LYS A 264 -17.50 -12.67 -7.63
CA LYS A 264 -18.78 -13.37 -7.77
C LYS A 264 -19.22 -13.45 -9.24
N ILE A 265 -19.11 -12.34 -9.98
CA ILE A 265 -19.39 -12.29 -11.43
C ILE A 265 -18.49 -13.27 -12.19
N LYS A 266 -17.16 -13.26 -11.91
CA LYS A 266 -16.22 -14.18 -12.54
C LYS A 266 -16.55 -15.65 -12.28
N THR A 267 -16.95 -15.99 -11.06
CA THR A 267 -17.33 -17.35 -10.70
C THR A 267 -18.60 -17.77 -11.41
N LEU A 268 -19.62 -16.91 -11.42
CA LEU A 268 -20.91 -17.20 -12.08
C LEU A 268 -20.76 -17.37 -13.60
N LYS A 269 -19.93 -16.54 -14.25
CA LYS A 269 -19.66 -16.68 -15.70
C LYS A 269 -18.86 -17.93 -16.07
N LYS A 270 -18.11 -18.52 -15.13
CA LYS A 270 -17.40 -19.79 -15.35
C LYS A 270 -18.29 -21.02 -15.20
N THR A 271 -19.33 -20.96 -14.37
CA THR A 271 -20.31 -22.03 -14.21
C THR A 271 -21.24 -22.03 -15.42
N ARG A 272 -21.11 -23.05 -16.29
CA ARG A 272 -21.88 -23.22 -17.54
C ARG A 272 -23.38 -23.57 -17.32
N GLY A 273 -24.00 -23.14 -16.24
CA GLY A 273 -25.44 -23.35 -15.97
C GLY A 273 -26.31 -22.19 -16.49
N SER A 274 -27.60 -22.45 -16.71
CA SER A 274 -28.58 -21.40 -16.99
C SER A 274 -28.73 -20.47 -15.79
N ILE A 275 -27.92 -19.42 -15.76
CA ILE A 275 -27.96 -18.40 -14.71
C ILE A 275 -28.93 -17.32 -15.21
N ASP A 276 -29.86 -16.93 -14.34
CA ASP A 276 -30.75 -15.80 -14.54
C ASP A 276 -29.94 -14.53 -14.89
N SER A 277 -30.05 -14.06 -16.11
CA SER A 277 -29.35 -12.88 -16.63
C SER A 277 -29.59 -11.66 -15.73
N GLY A 278 -30.80 -11.49 -15.22
CA GLY A 278 -31.15 -10.38 -14.34
C GLY A 278 -30.37 -10.36 -13.01
N LYS A 279 -29.97 -11.53 -12.49
CA LYS A 279 -29.10 -11.59 -11.31
C LYS A 279 -27.69 -11.16 -11.63
N ILE A 280 -27.17 -11.50 -12.80
CA ILE A 280 -25.83 -11.08 -13.23
C ILE A 280 -25.81 -9.56 -13.46
N ASP A 281 -26.81 -9.01 -14.13
CA ASP A 281 -26.93 -7.58 -14.43
C ASP A 281 -26.99 -6.76 -13.12
N LYS A 282 -27.76 -7.21 -12.15
CA LYS A 282 -27.79 -6.59 -10.82
C LYS A 282 -26.42 -6.60 -10.15
N LEU A 283 -25.71 -7.72 -10.17
CA LEU A 283 -24.37 -7.82 -9.59
C LEU A 283 -23.35 -6.91 -10.29
N ILE A 284 -23.47 -6.76 -11.61
CA ILE A 284 -22.63 -5.87 -12.40
C ILE A 284 -22.88 -4.42 -11.98
N ASN A 285 -24.14 -4.00 -11.85
CA ASN A 285 -24.50 -2.66 -11.41
C ASN A 285 -24.00 -2.40 -9.97
N ASP A 286 -24.27 -3.31 -9.03
CA ASP A 286 -23.75 -3.20 -7.65
C ASP A 286 -22.21 -3.09 -7.62
N CYS A 287 -21.52 -3.81 -8.50
CA CYS A 287 -20.07 -3.77 -8.64
C CYS A 287 -19.58 -2.41 -9.17
N LYS A 288 -20.22 -1.91 -10.23
CA LYS A 288 -19.92 -0.60 -10.83
C LYS A 288 -20.15 0.52 -9.83
N ASP A 289 -21.27 0.52 -9.11
CA ASP A 289 -21.60 1.51 -8.07
C ASP A 289 -20.54 1.55 -6.96
N CYS A 290 -20.07 0.38 -6.52
CA CYS A 290 -19.00 0.31 -5.52
C CYS A 290 -17.68 0.91 -6.02
N PHE A 291 -17.28 0.64 -7.26
CA PHE A 291 -16.05 1.22 -7.81
C PHE A 291 -16.20 2.71 -8.10
N THR A 292 -17.37 3.14 -8.61
CA THR A 292 -17.71 4.55 -8.81
C THR A 292 -17.58 5.31 -7.50
N LYS A 293 -18.24 4.83 -6.43
CA LYS A 293 -18.13 5.46 -5.12
C LYS A 293 -16.69 5.51 -4.60
N ALA A 294 -15.89 4.48 -4.88
CA ALA A 294 -14.49 4.45 -4.47
C ALA A 294 -13.65 5.54 -5.17
N PHE A 295 -13.79 5.76 -6.47
CA PHE A 295 -13.01 6.79 -7.16
C PHE A 295 -13.64 8.20 -7.08
N GLU A 296 -14.94 8.35 -6.79
CA GLU A 296 -15.52 9.64 -6.38
C GLU A 296 -14.95 10.12 -5.05
N LEU A 297 -14.91 9.24 -4.03
CA LEU A 297 -14.33 9.55 -2.73
C LEU A 297 -12.81 9.79 -2.83
N LYS A 298 -12.13 9.13 -3.77
CA LYS A 298 -10.68 9.22 -3.96
C LYS A 298 -10.35 9.25 -5.46
N PRO A 299 -10.36 10.43 -6.11
CA PRO A 299 -10.10 10.55 -7.56
C PRO A 299 -8.76 9.96 -8.02
N SER A 300 -7.75 9.94 -7.14
CA SER A 300 -6.44 9.32 -7.40
C SER A 300 -6.41 7.79 -7.24
N PHE A 301 -7.56 7.14 -7.03
CA PHE A 301 -7.63 5.69 -6.82
C PHE A 301 -7.68 4.93 -8.14
N ILE A 302 -6.57 4.94 -8.86
CA ILE A 302 -6.42 4.38 -10.21
C ILE A 302 -6.91 2.94 -10.29
N ILE A 303 -6.58 2.08 -9.32
CA ILE A 303 -7.00 0.68 -9.32
C ILE A 303 -8.54 0.51 -9.28
N ALA A 304 -9.26 1.46 -8.67
CA ALA A 304 -10.72 1.41 -8.68
C ALA A 304 -11.28 1.73 -10.09
N LYS A 305 -10.70 2.70 -10.80
CA LYS A 305 -11.04 3.02 -12.19
C LYS A 305 -10.69 1.86 -13.14
N LEU A 306 -9.51 1.24 -12.97
CA LEU A 306 -9.12 0.05 -13.74
C LEU A 306 -10.09 -1.11 -13.54
N ASN A 307 -10.49 -1.39 -12.30
CA ASN A 307 -11.45 -2.43 -12.00
C ASN A 307 -12.85 -2.11 -12.56
N TYR A 308 -13.28 -0.86 -12.54
CA TYR A 308 -14.52 -0.43 -13.18
C TYR A 308 -14.48 -0.68 -14.69
N ALA A 309 -13.41 -0.22 -15.38
CA ALA A 309 -13.24 -0.44 -16.81
C ALA A 309 -13.22 -1.94 -17.17
N HIS A 310 -12.56 -2.77 -16.32
CA HIS A 310 -12.56 -4.21 -16.50
C HIS A 310 -13.98 -4.82 -16.36
N VAL A 311 -14.80 -4.35 -15.41
CA VAL A 311 -16.20 -4.79 -15.27
C VAL A 311 -17.04 -4.39 -16.48
N CYS A 312 -16.87 -3.17 -16.98
CA CYS A 312 -17.49 -2.73 -18.25
C CYS A 312 -17.08 -3.65 -19.43
N SER A 313 -15.80 -4.00 -19.52
CA SER A 313 -15.28 -4.94 -20.54
C SER A 313 -15.94 -6.31 -20.45
N ILE A 314 -16.07 -6.88 -19.25
CA ILE A 314 -16.75 -8.15 -19.01
C ILE A 314 -18.24 -8.07 -19.39
N ASN A 315 -18.86 -6.91 -19.25
CA ASN A 315 -20.27 -6.67 -19.57
C ASN A 315 -20.55 -6.35 -21.05
N GLY A 316 -19.50 -6.24 -21.88
CA GLY A 316 -19.65 -5.86 -23.30
C GLY A 316 -19.75 -4.36 -23.56
N GLU A 317 -19.58 -3.53 -22.53
CA GLU A 317 -19.58 -2.07 -22.58
C GLU A 317 -18.20 -1.55 -23.03
N TYR A 318 -17.73 -1.98 -24.18
CA TYR A 318 -16.34 -1.75 -24.62
C TYR A 318 -16.03 -0.26 -24.84
N ARG A 319 -17.00 0.54 -25.28
CA ARG A 319 -16.80 1.99 -25.49
C ARG A 319 -16.55 2.72 -24.18
N GLU A 320 -17.28 2.37 -23.13
CA GLU A 320 -17.11 2.96 -21.80
C GLU A 320 -15.78 2.53 -21.19
N ALA A 321 -15.42 1.25 -21.30
CA ALA A 321 -14.14 0.75 -20.85
C ALA A 321 -12.96 1.46 -21.55
N GLU A 322 -13.01 1.59 -22.87
CA GLU A 322 -12.00 2.26 -23.69
C GLU A 322 -11.83 3.73 -23.31
N LYS A 323 -12.94 4.44 -23.09
CA LYS A 323 -12.92 5.83 -22.63
C LYS A 323 -12.11 5.98 -21.34
N ILE A 324 -12.41 5.14 -20.35
CA ILE A 324 -11.71 5.18 -19.04
C ILE A 324 -10.24 4.79 -19.20
N TYR A 325 -9.91 3.78 -19.99
CA TYR A 325 -8.52 3.40 -20.23
C TYR A 325 -7.74 4.52 -20.91
N ASN A 326 -8.33 5.24 -21.87
CA ASN A 326 -7.69 6.39 -22.51
C ASN A 326 -7.49 7.55 -21.53
N GLU A 327 -8.48 7.89 -20.71
CA GLU A 327 -8.33 8.89 -19.64
C GLU A 327 -7.19 8.54 -18.68
N LEU A 328 -7.02 7.25 -18.36
CA LEU A 328 -5.94 6.79 -17.47
C LEU A 328 -4.56 6.84 -18.14
N LEU A 329 -4.48 6.56 -19.44
CA LEU A 329 -3.23 6.64 -20.21
C LEU A 329 -2.71 8.08 -20.32
N GLU A 330 -3.60 9.08 -20.35
CA GLU A 330 -3.27 10.50 -20.44
C GLU A 330 -2.81 11.12 -19.12
N LEU A 331 -2.86 10.39 -18.00
CA LEU A 331 -2.40 10.90 -16.71
C LEU A 331 -0.88 11.07 -16.67
N GLU A 332 -0.41 12.32 -16.76
CA GLU A 332 1.03 12.65 -16.74
C GLU A 332 1.71 12.37 -15.40
N ASN A 333 1.11 12.86 -14.30
CA ASN A 333 1.69 12.82 -12.94
C ASN A 333 1.34 11.53 -12.19
N THR A 334 1.58 10.39 -12.82
CA THR A 334 1.28 9.07 -12.26
C THR A 334 2.57 8.36 -11.87
N CYS A 335 2.60 7.73 -10.68
CA CYS A 335 3.77 6.97 -10.26
C CYS A 335 4.05 5.78 -11.21
N PRO A 336 5.33 5.34 -11.31
CA PRO A 336 5.73 4.26 -12.21
C PRO A 336 4.89 2.98 -12.08
N GLU A 337 4.58 2.57 -10.84
CA GLU A 337 3.74 1.40 -10.55
C GLU A 337 2.36 1.51 -11.21
N ASN A 338 1.67 2.63 -11.00
CA ASN A 338 0.36 2.85 -11.61
C ASN A 338 0.44 2.94 -13.15
N LYS A 339 1.52 3.51 -13.70
CA LYS A 339 1.75 3.51 -15.16
C LYS A 339 1.88 2.10 -15.71
N GLN A 340 2.51 1.20 -14.97
CA GLN A 340 2.61 -0.22 -15.33
C GLN A 340 1.26 -0.93 -15.21
N ASP A 341 0.51 -0.69 -14.11
CA ASP A 341 -0.84 -1.24 -13.92
C ASP A 341 -1.78 -0.86 -15.06
N ILE A 342 -1.79 0.43 -15.43
CA ILE A 342 -2.62 0.93 -16.53
C ILE A 342 -2.26 0.23 -17.83
N ARG A 343 -0.98 0.18 -18.20
CA ARG A 343 -0.54 -0.44 -19.46
C ARG A 343 -0.79 -1.94 -19.51
N PHE A 344 -0.64 -2.61 -18.40
CA PHE A 344 -0.96 -4.03 -18.29
C PHE A 344 -2.45 -4.29 -18.54
N GLU A 345 -3.34 -3.56 -17.84
CA GLU A 345 -4.80 -3.74 -18.00
C GLU A 345 -5.28 -3.33 -19.40
N VAL A 346 -4.72 -2.26 -19.99
CA VAL A 346 -5.01 -1.87 -21.37
C VAL A 346 -4.54 -2.94 -22.35
N GLY A 347 -3.34 -3.49 -22.15
CA GLY A 347 -2.84 -4.60 -22.97
C GLY A 347 -3.75 -5.82 -22.94
N LEU A 348 -4.27 -6.17 -21.77
CA LEU A 348 -5.26 -7.25 -21.62
C LEU A 348 -6.61 -6.91 -22.29
N PHE A 349 -7.06 -5.68 -22.20
CA PHE A 349 -8.29 -5.23 -22.88
C PHE A 349 -8.16 -5.34 -24.39
N GLU A 350 -7.06 -4.86 -24.97
CA GLU A 350 -6.78 -4.95 -26.40
C GLU A 350 -6.69 -6.43 -26.85
N GLN A 351 -6.06 -7.29 -26.06
CA GLN A 351 -5.94 -8.72 -26.39
C GLN A 351 -7.28 -9.46 -26.33
N ASN A 352 -8.02 -9.31 -25.23
CA ASN A 352 -9.14 -10.19 -24.91
C ASN A 352 -10.48 -9.70 -25.46
N TYR A 353 -10.65 -8.38 -25.67
CA TYR A 353 -11.93 -7.79 -26.03
C TYR A 353 -11.90 -7.08 -27.38
N LYS A 354 -10.77 -6.46 -27.75
CA LYS A 354 -10.60 -5.83 -29.07
C LYS A 354 -9.93 -6.76 -30.08
N HIS A 355 -9.38 -7.89 -29.62
CA HIS A 355 -8.64 -8.87 -30.41
C HIS A 355 -7.47 -8.28 -31.23
N SER A 356 -6.92 -7.16 -30.76
CA SER A 356 -5.77 -6.46 -31.37
C SER A 356 -4.47 -6.90 -30.73
N LYS A 357 -3.83 -7.91 -31.31
CA LYS A 357 -2.53 -8.42 -30.82
C LYS A 357 -1.44 -7.35 -30.88
N SER A 358 -1.41 -6.54 -31.94
CA SER A 358 -0.39 -5.47 -32.10
C SER A 358 -0.48 -4.43 -31.00
N ASN A 359 -1.68 -3.96 -30.67
CA ASN A 359 -1.87 -3.01 -29.58
C ASN A 359 -1.60 -3.64 -28.22
N ALA A 360 -2.00 -4.91 -28.01
CA ALA A 360 -1.70 -5.64 -26.79
C ALA A 360 -0.18 -5.70 -26.54
N ILE A 361 0.59 -6.11 -27.55
CA ILE A 361 2.06 -6.16 -27.49
C ILE A 361 2.64 -4.78 -27.20
N LYS A 362 2.15 -3.73 -27.89
CA LYS A 362 2.59 -2.34 -27.67
C LYS A 362 2.47 -1.94 -26.20
N TYR A 363 1.28 -2.05 -25.62
CA TYR A 363 1.03 -1.62 -24.24
C TYR A 363 1.77 -2.48 -23.21
N LEU A 364 1.84 -3.80 -23.43
CA LEU A 364 2.62 -4.70 -22.56
C LEU A 364 4.12 -4.36 -22.58
N LEU A 365 4.70 -4.05 -23.76
CA LEU A 365 6.08 -3.62 -23.87
C LEU A 365 6.30 -2.25 -23.21
N GLU A 366 5.40 -1.29 -23.40
CA GLU A 366 5.47 0.00 -22.72
C GLU A 366 5.45 -0.15 -21.19
N GLY A 367 4.62 -1.06 -20.66
CA GLY A 367 4.56 -1.36 -19.23
C GLY A 367 5.84 -2.02 -18.71
N PHE A 368 6.38 -2.97 -19.46
CA PHE A 368 7.62 -3.67 -19.12
C PHE A 368 8.86 -2.79 -19.19
N LYS A 369 8.93 -1.84 -20.11
CA LYS A 369 10.03 -0.87 -20.25
C LYS A 369 10.16 0.10 -19.08
N ILE A 370 9.12 0.31 -18.27
CA ILE A 370 9.20 1.17 -17.09
C ILE A 370 10.09 0.48 -16.06
N LYS A 371 11.28 1.04 -15.78
CA LYS A 371 12.26 0.50 -14.83
C LYS A 371 11.79 0.73 -13.39
N TYR A 372 10.86 -0.11 -12.94
CA TYR A 372 10.31 -0.09 -11.59
C TYR A 372 9.82 -1.50 -11.27
N ASP A 373 10.35 -2.10 -10.21
CA ASP A 373 9.99 -3.45 -9.80
C ASP A 373 8.57 -3.47 -9.24
N SER A 374 7.66 -4.09 -9.97
CA SER A 374 6.27 -4.27 -9.59
C SER A 374 5.72 -5.60 -10.09
N LYS A 375 4.62 -6.02 -9.49
CA LYS A 375 3.87 -7.20 -9.96
C LYS A 375 3.38 -7.02 -11.39
N SER A 376 2.94 -5.81 -11.76
CA SER A 376 2.41 -5.54 -13.11
C SER A 376 3.50 -5.55 -14.16
N ARG A 377 4.74 -5.13 -13.83
CA ARG A 377 5.88 -5.31 -14.72
C ARG A 377 6.13 -6.78 -15.02
N ASN A 378 6.17 -7.62 -13.98
CA ASN A 378 6.36 -9.05 -14.13
C ASN A 378 5.19 -9.70 -14.90
N ASN A 379 3.96 -9.25 -14.68
CA ASN A 379 2.81 -9.71 -15.44
C ASN A 379 2.93 -9.31 -16.94
N CYS A 380 3.36 -8.08 -17.25
CA CYS A 380 3.62 -7.67 -18.64
C CYS A 380 4.63 -8.60 -19.31
N ARG A 381 5.75 -8.90 -18.63
CA ARG A 381 6.77 -9.84 -19.10
C ARG A 381 6.16 -11.21 -19.40
N THR A 382 5.49 -11.80 -18.42
CA THR A 382 4.91 -13.15 -18.53
C THR A 382 3.88 -13.24 -19.68
N HIS A 383 3.09 -12.17 -19.89
CA HIS A 383 2.14 -12.15 -21.02
C HIS A 383 2.85 -11.98 -22.37
N LEU A 384 3.92 -11.21 -22.45
CA LEU A 384 4.75 -11.11 -23.66
C LEU A 384 5.42 -12.45 -24.00
N GLU A 385 5.97 -13.15 -22.99
CA GLU A 385 6.55 -14.48 -23.15
C GLU A 385 5.52 -15.48 -23.69
N LYS A 386 4.31 -15.51 -23.13
CA LYS A 386 3.19 -16.35 -23.64
C LYS A 386 2.79 -16.02 -25.08
N ILE A 387 2.81 -14.75 -25.47
CA ILE A 387 2.56 -14.34 -26.86
C ILE A 387 3.68 -14.87 -27.77
N ALA A 388 4.93 -14.83 -27.29
CA ALA A 388 6.12 -15.29 -28.01
C ALA A 388 6.25 -16.83 -28.10
N GLU A 389 5.51 -17.60 -27.31
CA GLU A 389 5.46 -19.07 -27.38
C GLU A 389 4.59 -19.58 -28.55
N ASN A 390 3.80 -18.70 -29.22
CA ASN A 390 2.92 -19.09 -30.30
C ASN A 390 3.70 -19.39 -31.59
N PRO A 391 3.72 -20.66 -32.09
CA PRO A 391 4.56 -21.08 -33.20
C PRO A 391 4.20 -20.43 -34.56
N GLN A 392 3.04 -19.79 -34.68
CA GLN A 392 2.59 -19.14 -35.92
C GLN A 392 3.15 -17.71 -36.13
N GLN A 393 4.00 -17.20 -35.27
CA GLN A 393 4.51 -15.83 -35.30
C GLN A 393 6.03 -15.73 -35.02
N ASP A 394 6.85 -16.46 -35.76
CA ASP A 394 8.30 -16.56 -35.53
C ASP A 394 9.02 -15.20 -35.46
N ILE A 395 8.71 -14.26 -36.33
CA ILE A 395 9.38 -12.94 -36.35
C ILE A 395 8.95 -12.10 -35.14
N VAL A 396 7.66 -12.04 -34.83
CA VAL A 396 7.14 -11.26 -33.68
C VAL A 396 7.64 -11.88 -32.37
N ALA A 397 7.65 -13.19 -32.27
CA ALA A 397 8.18 -13.93 -31.14
C ALA A 397 9.68 -13.68 -30.94
N PHE A 398 10.45 -13.68 -32.02
CA PHE A 398 11.88 -13.36 -31.99
C PHE A 398 12.13 -11.92 -31.53
N CYS A 399 11.38 -10.93 -32.04
CA CYS A 399 11.49 -9.54 -31.63
C CYS A 399 11.14 -9.35 -30.14
N ILE A 400 10.06 -9.97 -29.65
CA ILE A 400 9.67 -9.89 -28.24
C ILE A 400 10.78 -10.45 -27.34
N ARG A 401 11.29 -11.64 -27.64
CA ARG A 401 12.39 -12.27 -26.89
C ARG A 401 13.66 -11.41 -26.91
N GLY A 402 14.02 -10.86 -28.07
CA GLY A 402 15.15 -9.96 -28.18
C GLY A 402 15.01 -8.71 -27.32
N ILE A 403 13.83 -8.08 -27.30
CA ILE A 403 13.57 -6.89 -26.46
C ILE A 403 13.63 -7.26 -24.96
N ILE A 404 13.05 -8.39 -24.55
CA ILE A 404 13.11 -8.84 -23.16
C ILE A 404 14.56 -9.06 -22.73
N HIS A 405 15.37 -9.76 -23.54
CA HIS A 405 16.79 -10.00 -23.26
C HIS A 405 17.59 -8.69 -23.17
N MET A 406 17.33 -7.74 -24.05
CA MET A 406 18.00 -6.44 -24.04
C MET A 406 17.71 -5.68 -22.75
N LEU A 407 16.44 -5.62 -22.34
CA LEU A 407 16.02 -4.92 -21.11
C LEU A 407 16.55 -5.60 -19.83
N ASP A 408 16.59 -6.94 -19.80
CA ASP A 408 17.21 -7.69 -18.70
C ASP A 408 18.73 -7.47 -18.65
N GLY A 409 19.40 -7.39 -19.81
CA GLY A 409 20.82 -7.10 -19.91
C GLY A 409 21.17 -5.70 -19.41
N GLU A 410 20.40 -4.69 -19.75
CA GLU A 410 20.56 -3.33 -19.24
C GLU A 410 20.40 -3.28 -17.72
N GLU A 411 19.44 -3.98 -17.15
CA GLU A 411 19.23 -4.04 -15.69
C GLU A 411 20.39 -4.72 -14.96
N CYS A 412 20.89 -5.83 -15.50
CA CYS A 412 22.07 -6.49 -14.93
C CYS A 412 23.28 -5.57 -14.93
N PHE A 413 23.49 -4.80 -16.00
CA PHE A 413 24.60 -3.84 -16.11
C PHE A 413 24.45 -2.68 -15.14
N GLU A 414 23.25 -2.10 -14.99
CA GLU A 414 22.98 -1.03 -14.02
C GLU A 414 23.22 -1.51 -12.58
N LYS A 415 22.73 -2.70 -12.21
CA LYS A 415 22.98 -3.28 -10.88
C LYS A 415 24.48 -3.48 -10.60
N ILE A 416 25.25 -3.91 -11.58
CA ILE A 416 26.72 -4.03 -11.45
C ILE A 416 27.34 -2.68 -11.21
N LEU A 417 26.94 -1.64 -11.95
CA LEU A 417 27.45 -0.27 -11.78
C LEU A 417 27.09 0.31 -10.39
N GLU A 418 25.90 0.04 -9.88
CA GLU A 418 25.51 0.46 -8.53
C GLU A 418 26.36 -0.21 -7.45
N ILE A 419 26.62 -1.53 -7.58
CA ILE A 419 27.50 -2.28 -6.67
C ILE A 419 28.92 -1.74 -6.72
N GLU A 420 29.46 -1.42 -7.91
CA GLU A 420 30.79 -0.84 -8.05
C GLU A 420 30.88 0.57 -7.46
N ARG A 421 29.88 1.44 -7.70
CA ARG A 421 29.79 2.76 -7.07
C ARG A 421 29.71 2.67 -5.54
N GLY A 422 28.94 1.74 -5.01
CA GLY A 422 28.86 1.47 -3.57
C GLY A 422 30.21 1.03 -2.98
N LYS A 423 31.01 0.22 -3.70
CA LYS A 423 32.35 -0.20 -3.28
C LYS A 423 33.35 0.96 -3.27
N ILE A 424 33.24 1.89 -4.22
CA ILE A 424 34.12 3.08 -4.29
C ILE A 424 33.87 4.00 -3.09
N VAL A 425 32.62 4.13 -2.62
CA VAL A 425 32.28 4.94 -1.44
C VAL A 425 32.80 4.30 -0.14
N THR A 426 32.88 2.98 -0.06
CA THR A 426 33.42 2.26 1.13
C THR A 426 34.94 2.20 1.18
N CYS A 427 35.64 2.40 0.06
CA CYS A 427 37.11 2.47 0.02
C CYS A 427 37.69 3.87 0.27
N SER A 428 36.85 4.89 0.39
CA SER A 428 37.27 6.29 0.63
C SER A 428 36.92 6.79 2.05
N ARG A 429 36.87 5.88 3.02
CA ARG A 429 36.77 6.19 4.46
C ARG A 429 37.93 5.60 5.23
#